data_47c307ada9077eb79cb6c00a6c99044f
#
_entry.id   47c307ada9077eb79cb6c00a6c99044f
#
_cell.length_a   1.000
_cell.length_b   1.000
_cell.length_c   1.000
_cell.angle_alpha   90.00
_cell.angle_beta   90.00
_cell.angle_gamma   90.00
#
_symmetry.space_group_name_H-M   'P 1'
#
loop_
_entity.id
_entity.type
_entity.pdbx_description
1 polymer ?
#
loop_
_entity_poly.entity_id
_entity_poly.type
_entity_poly.pdbx_seq_one_letter_code
_entity_poly.pdbx_strand_id
1 'polypeptide(L)'
;MYRYDKNNNCILEVEDIEFSKVGLKERQNLQEWIAKLPNCLGEELLIIQKEFDGFKDTKERLDLLALDKKGNLVIIENKLDDSGRNVTWQALKYASYCSSLNKDEVISIYQQYLDKIENTENAVEKISEFFDNKDISEIQINEGGHSQRIIFVAREFRKEVTSTVIWLANYNLRITCVKVTPYKYGEEIFVDFDKIIPIPEAEDYMIKMASKAQQESQIEETITRSENERTIFWRDFIAYDSENNLYKNKKETSEPWLTL
;
A
#
# COMPACT_ATOMS: atom_id res chain seq x y z
N MET A 1 24.64 13.71 4.15
CA MET A 1 24.70 14.48 2.86
C MET A 1 25.96 15.34 2.84
N TYR A 2 26.55 15.60 1.65
CA TYR A 2 27.72 16.47 1.50
C TYR A 2 27.47 17.48 0.39
N ARG A 3 27.91 18.71 0.57
CA ARG A 3 27.92 19.75 -0.45
C ARG A 3 29.29 19.79 -1.12
N TYR A 4 29.32 19.75 -2.45
CA TYR A 4 30.55 19.94 -3.21
C TYR A 4 30.92 21.43 -3.31
N ASP A 5 32.11 21.80 -2.78
CA ASP A 5 32.70 23.12 -2.98
C ASP A 5 33.63 23.08 -4.20
N LYS A 6 33.12 23.64 -5.30
CA LYS A 6 33.82 23.68 -6.59
C LYS A 6 35.12 24.50 -6.53
N ASN A 7 35.16 25.58 -5.71
CA ASN A 7 36.32 26.49 -5.67
C ASN A 7 37.52 25.83 -4.96
N ASN A 8 37.24 25.06 -3.92
CA ASN A 8 38.26 24.39 -3.12
C ASN A 8 38.40 22.91 -3.46
N ASN A 9 37.62 22.38 -4.43
CA ASN A 9 37.61 20.98 -4.80
C ASN A 9 37.52 20.03 -3.60
N CYS A 10 36.60 20.34 -2.67
CA CYS A 10 36.37 19.55 -1.46
C CYS A 10 34.86 19.34 -1.22
N ILE A 11 34.56 18.41 -0.31
CA ILE A 11 33.20 18.20 0.17
C ILE A 11 33.04 18.76 1.57
N LEU A 12 31.93 19.42 1.83
CA LEU A 12 31.56 19.98 3.13
C LEU A 12 30.38 19.19 3.67
N GLU A 13 30.45 18.82 4.94
CA GLU A 13 29.34 18.10 5.58
C GLU A 13 28.13 19.03 5.74
N VAL A 14 26.95 18.51 5.41
CA VAL A 14 25.67 19.15 5.65
C VAL A 14 25.07 18.51 6.89
N GLU A 15 24.74 19.31 7.88
CA GLU A 15 24.28 18.84 9.19
C GLU A 15 22.91 18.15 9.08
N ASP A 16 22.81 16.92 9.58
CA ASP A 16 21.54 16.21 9.78
C ASP A 16 20.86 16.80 11.03
N ILE A 17 19.63 17.29 10.85
CA ILE A 17 18.89 17.97 11.92
C ILE A 17 17.53 17.30 12.15
N GLU A 18 16.94 17.58 13.31
CA GLU A 18 15.53 17.20 13.57
C GLU A 18 14.59 18.31 13.10
N PHE A 19 13.45 17.94 12.53
CA PHE A 19 12.42 18.90 12.10
C PHE A 19 11.97 19.82 13.25
N SER A 20 11.82 19.26 14.44
CA SER A 20 11.43 19.98 15.66
C SER A 20 12.42 21.08 16.02
N LYS A 21 13.72 20.87 15.80
CA LYS A 21 14.78 21.87 16.11
C LYS A 21 14.73 23.11 15.22
N VAL A 22 14.15 22.99 14.03
CA VAL A 22 14.01 24.10 13.09
C VAL A 22 12.56 24.61 12.99
N GLY A 23 11.71 24.20 13.94
CA GLY A 23 10.33 24.69 14.05
C GLY A 23 9.38 24.18 12.96
N LEU A 24 9.79 23.16 12.20
CA LEU A 24 8.96 22.53 11.19
C LEU A 24 7.95 21.58 11.85
N LYS A 25 6.75 21.49 11.25
CA LYS A 25 5.62 20.75 11.78
C LYS A 25 5.07 19.77 10.76
N GLU A 26 4.49 18.67 11.25
CA GLU A 26 3.93 17.60 10.42
C GLU A 26 2.89 18.13 9.42
N ARG A 27 1.81 18.72 9.92
CA ARG A 27 0.69 19.17 9.09
C ARG A 27 0.96 20.43 8.28
N GLN A 28 1.67 21.41 8.86
CA GLN A 28 1.90 22.69 8.20
C GLN A 28 3.06 22.67 7.20
N ASN A 29 3.97 21.70 7.32
CA ASN A 29 5.15 21.62 6.48
C ASN A 29 5.20 20.28 5.71
N LEU A 30 5.50 19.17 6.36
CA LEU A 30 5.71 17.89 5.69
C LEU A 30 4.51 17.47 4.83
N GLN A 31 3.31 17.48 5.40
CA GLN A 31 2.09 17.14 4.69
C GLN A 31 1.81 18.09 3.52
N GLU A 32 2.05 19.40 3.70
CA GLU A 32 1.86 20.38 2.62
C GLU A 32 2.88 20.20 1.49
N TRP A 33 4.12 19.87 1.80
CA TRP A 33 5.13 19.60 0.77
C TRP A 33 4.75 18.39 -0.09
N ILE A 34 4.35 17.31 0.56
CA ILE A 34 3.91 16.09 -0.15
C ILE A 34 2.64 16.39 -0.96
N ALA A 35 1.69 17.13 -0.40
CA ALA A 35 0.47 17.47 -1.11
C ALA A 35 0.72 18.33 -2.36
N LYS A 36 1.71 19.24 -2.32
CA LYS A 36 2.06 20.12 -3.44
C LYS A 36 3.01 19.47 -4.45
N LEU A 37 3.89 18.59 -4.00
CA LEU A 37 4.89 17.93 -4.83
C LEU A 37 4.97 16.44 -4.49
N PRO A 38 3.93 15.66 -4.79
CA PRO A 38 3.86 14.24 -4.40
C PRO A 38 4.96 13.37 -5.05
N ASN A 39 5.56 13.83 -6.16
CA ASN A 39 6.68 13.15 -6.81
C ASN A 39 7.93 13.02 -5.90
N CYS A 40 8.01 13.79 -4.80
CA CYS A 40 9.06 13.60 -3.79
C CYS A 40 9.03 12.20 -3.14
N LEU A 41 7.91 11.49 -3.24
CA LEU A 41 7.78 10.10 -2.77
C LEU A 41 8.34 9.06 -3.76
N GLY A 42 8.93 9.51 -4.89
CA GLY A 42 9.58 8.66 -5.88
C GLY A 42 8.63 8.07 -6.93
N GLU A 43 7.40 8.53 -7.00
CA GLU A 43 6.39 8.11 -7.98
C GLU A 43 5.37 9.22 -8.26
N GLU A 44 4.66 9.11 -9.39
CA GLU A 44 3.59 10.04 -9.72
C GLU A 44 2.31 9.68 -8.95
N LEU A 45 1.81 10.64 -8.17
CA LEU A 45 0.59 10.52 -7.39
C LEU A 45 -0.30 11.75 -7.60
N LEU A 46 -1.61 11.55 -7.66
CA LEU A 46 -2.62 12.60 -7.61
C LEU A 46 -3.22 12.66 -6.21
N ILE A 47 -2.94 13.71 -5.46
CA ILE A 47 -3.56 13.91 -4.15
C ILE A 47 -5.02 14.28 -4.34
N ILE A 48 -5.94 13.45 -3.85
CA ILE A 48 -7.38 13.63 -3.99
C ILE A 48 -8.06 14.12 -2.71
N GLN A 49 -7.38 14.05 -1.55
CA GLN A 49 -7.89 14.59 -0.29
C GLN A 49 -6.78 14.79 0.73
N LYS A 50 -6.90 15.82 1.57
CA LYS A 50 -6.11 16.04 2.79
C LYS A 50 -7.02 15.96 4.01
N GLU A 51 -6.52 15.40 5.11
CA GLU A 51 -7.25 15.26 6.37
C GLU A 51 -8.64 14.61 6.14
N PHE A 52 -8.67 13.47 5.43
CA PHE A 52 -9.90 12.79 5.10
C PHE A 52 -10.57 12.21 6.35
N ASP A 53 -11.79 12.63 6.61
CA ASP A 53 -12.61 12.26 7.76
C ASP A 53 -13.95 11.59 7.40
N GLY A 54 -14.08 11.12 6.17
CA GLY A 54 -15.31 10.48 5.63
C GLY A 54 -15.70 9.16 6.28
N PHE A 55 -15.05 8.78 7.39
CA PHE A 55 -15.31 7.55 8.13
C PHE A 55 -16.37 7.78 9.20
N LYS A 56 -17.58 7.29 9.00
CA LYS A 56 -18.82 7.64 9.73
C LYS A 56 -18.75 7.51 11.26
N ASP A 57 -17.84 6.71 11.82
CA ASP A 57 -17.86 6.36 13.26
C ASP A 57 -16.55 6.70 14.01
N THR A 58 -15.68 7.51 13.44
CA THR A 58 -14.38 7.84 14.03
C THR A 58 -14.07 9.32 13.86
N LYS A 59 -13.38 9.89 14.86
CA LYS A 59 -12.83 11.25 14.78
C LYS A 59 -11.42 11.28 14.16
N GLU A 60 -10.95 10.13 13.73
CA GLU A 60 -9.62 10.01 13.13
C GLU A 60 -9.63 10.52 11.69
N ARG A 61 -8.50 11.02 11.26
CA ARG A 61 -8.31 11.58 9.92
C ARG A 61 -7.09 10.94 9.28
N LEU A 62 -7.26 10.55 8.04
CA LEU A 62 -6.17 10.14 7.17
C LEU A 62 -5.44 11.38 6.68
N ASP A 63 -4.12 11.42 6.83
CA ASP A 63 -3.33 12.60 6.45
C ASP A 63 -3.48 12.96 4.97
N LEU A 64 -3.16 12.04 4.06
CA LEU A 64 -3.34 12.24 2.62
C LEU A 64 -3.90 11.00 1.94
N LEU A 65 -4.87 11.20 1.06
CA LEU A 65 -5.38 10.18 0.15
C LEU A 65 -5.02 10.55 -1.29
N ALA A 66 -4.49 9.59 -2.04
CA ALA A 66 -4.04 9.80 -3.42
C ALA A 66 -4.48 8.68 -4.36
N LEU A 67 -4.33 8.92 -5.67
CA LEU A 67 -4.38 7.91 -6.73
C LEU A 67 -2.98 7.73 -7.31
N ASP A 68 -2.60 6.48 -7.60
CA ASP A 68 -1.44 6.17 -8.43
C ASP A 68 -1.81 6.01 -9.92
N LYS A 69 -0.83 5.92 -10.80
CA LYS A 69 -1.02 5.73 -12.26
C LYS A 69 -1.68 4.41 -12.66
N LYS A 70 -1.90 3.50 -11.71
CA LYS A 70 -2.64 2.24 -11.92
C LYS A 70 -4.09 2.32 -11.42
N GLY A 71 -4.51 3.48 -10.89
CA GLY A 71 -5.85 3.67 -10.33
C GLY A 71 -6.01 3.14 -8.92
N ASN A 72 -4.93 2.77 -8.23
CA ASN A 72 -5.02 2.34 -6.85
C ASN A 72 -5.15 3.53 -5.91
N LEU A 73 -5.94 3.37 -4.84
CA LEU A 73 -5.95 4.33 -3.74
C LEU A 73 -4.66 4.19 -2.91
N VAL A 74 -4.03 5.32 -2.63
CA VAL A 74 -2.79 5.39 -1.85
C VAL A 74 -3.05 6.16 -0.57
N ILE A 75 -2.93 5.46 0.55
CA ILE A 75 -3.03 5.99 1.89
C ILE A 75 -1.65 6.46 2.32
N ILE A 76 -1.49 7.75 2.59
CA ILE A 76 -0.20 8.33 3.01
C ILE A 76 -0.34 8.81 4.44
N GLU A 77 0.44 8.22 5.34
CA GLU A 77 0.55 8.61 6.75
C GLU A 77 1.90 9.23 7.02
N ASN A 78 1.88 10.45 7.53
CA ASN A 78 3.07 11.24 7.80
C ASN A 78 3.35 11.26 9.30
N LYS A 79 4.62 11.13 9.66
CA LYS A 79 5.10 11.41 11.02
C LYS A 79 6.36 12.26 10.93
N LEU A 80 6.40 13.33 11.70
CA LEU A 80 7.47 14.33 11.55
C LEU A 80 8.83 13.74 11.90
N ASP A 81 8.95 13.13 13.07
CA ASP A 81 10.22 12.62 13.58
C ASP A 81 10.19 11.08 13.64
N ASP A 82 9.44 10.48 14.53
CA ASP A 82 9.34 9.03 14.75
C ASP A 82 8.02 8.48 14.19
N SER A 83 8.07 7.34 13.50
CA SER A 83 6.88 6.71 12.89
C SER A 83 5.74 6.40 13.89
N GLY A 84 6.03 6.38 15.20
CA GLY A 84 5.06 5.98 16.22
C GLY A 84 4.81 4.46 16.25
N ARG A 85 4.12 3.99 17.30
CA ARG A 85 3.81 2.54 17.48
C ARG A 85 2.58 2.10 16.70
N ASN A 86 1.61 2.99 16.54
CA ASN A 86 0.28 2.64 16.02
C ASN A 86 0.08 2.97 14.54
N VAL A 87 1.10 3.51 13.85
CA VAL A 87 0.98 3.96 12.46
C VAL A 87 0.52 2.86 11.52
N THR A 88 1.05 1.65 11.69
CA THR A 88 0.68 0.50 10.84
C THR A 88 -0.79 0.13 11.03
N TRP A 89 -1.27 0.04 12.28
CA TRP A 89 -2.67 -0.26 12.56
C TRP A 89 -3.61 0.83 12.03
N GLN A 90 -3.24 2.08 12.20
CA GLN A 90 -3.99 3.23 11.72
C GLN A 90 -4.15 3.19 10.20
N ALA A 91 -3.06 2.98 9.47
CA ALA A 91 -3.08 2.93 8.02
C ALA A 91 -3.84 1.70 7.47
N LEU A 92 -3.70 0.51 8.09
CA LEU A 92 -4.47 -0.68 7.72
C LEU A 92 -5.97 -0.45 7.88
N LYS A 93 -6.38 0.21 8.96
CA LYS A 93 -7.77 0.58 9.18
C LYS A 93 -8.28 1.53 8.09
N TYR A 94 -7.50 2.55 7.70
CA TYR A 94 -7.87 3.45 6.62
C TYR A 94 -7.89 2.74 5.26
N ALA A 95 -6.94 1.85 4.99
CA ALA A 95 -6.96 1.03 3.78
C ALA A 95 -8.23 0.17 3.71
N SER A 96 -8.64 -0.43 4.82
CA SER A 96 -9.90 -1.18 4.92
C SER A 96 -11.11 -0.30 4.63
N TYR A 97 -11.19 0.91 5.16
CA TYR A 97 -12.30 1.83 4.88
C TYR A 97 -12.31 2.28 3.41
N CYS A 98 -11.15 2.63 2.88
CA CYS A 98 -11.02 3.04 1.48
C CYS A 98 -11.29 1.90 0.48
N SER A 99 -11.18 0.64 0.91
CA SER A 99 -11.38 -0.51 0.01
C SER A 99 -12.81 -0.61 -0.53
N SER A 100 -13.79 -0.06 0.17
CA SER A 100 -15.20 -0.05 -0.24
C SER A 100 -15.58 1.10 -1.16
N LEU A 101 -14.71 2.09 -1.35
CA LEU A 101 -14.98 3.25 -2.19
C LEU A 101 -15.03 2.85 -3.67
N ASN A 102 -16.14 3.14 -4.32
CA ASN A 102 -16.26 3.00 -5.77
C ASN A 102 -15.73 4.26 -6.49
N LYS A 103 -15.64 4.18 -7.82
CA LYS A 103 -15.11 5.25 -8.67
C LYS A 103 -15.85 6.59 -8.50
N ASP A 104 -17.17 6.55 -8.44
CA ASP A 104 -17.98 7.77 -8.32
C ASP A 104 -17.78 8.44 -6.96
N GLU A 105 -17.64 7.65 -5.90
CA GLU A 105 -17.33 8.14 -4.56
C GLU A 105 -15.92 8.77 -4.52
N VAL A 106 -14.94 8.16 -5.17
CA VAL A 106 -13.57 8.72 -5.26
C VAL A 106 -13.59 10.06 -6.01
N ILE A 107 -14.30 10.16 -7.14
CA ILE A 107 -14.46 11.40 -7.88
C ILE A 107 -15.14 12.47 -7.02
N SER A 108 -16.20 12.10 -6.29
CA SER A 108 -16.91 13.02 -5.38
C SER A 108 -16.02 13.51 -4.25
N ILE A 109 -15.20 12.63 -3.64
CA ILE A 109 -14.23 13.03 -2.61
C ILE A 109 -13.23 14.05 -3.17
N TYR A 110 -12.73 13.80 -4.38
CA TYR A 110 -11.78 14.72 -5.00
C TYR A 110 -12.42 16.06 -5.35
N GLN A 111 -13.65 16.07 -5.88
CA GLN A 111 -14.35 17.33 -6.16
C GLN A 111 -14.57 18.15 -4.88
N GLN A 112 -15.01 17.52 -3.79
CA GLN A 112 -15.16 18.19 -2.50
C GLN A 112 -13.84 18.79 -1.98
N TYR A 113 -12.73 18.11 -2.25
CA TYR A 113 -11.41 18.62 -1.90
C TYR A 113 -11.02 19.84 -2.74
N LEU A 114 -11.24 19.80 -4.05
CA LEU A 114 -11.00 20.93 -4.95
C LEU A 114 -11.85 22.15 -4.53
N ASP A 115 -13.13 21.95 -4.27
CA ASP A 115 -14.04 23.00 -3.80
C ASP A 115 -13.56 23.61 -2.48
N LYS A 116 -13.09 22.79 -1.54
CA LYS A 116 -12.59 23.25 -0.23
C LYS A 116 -11.32 24.11 -0.32
N ILE A 117 -10.48 23.86 -1.32
CA ILE A 117 -9.26 24.64 -1.55
C ILE A 117 -9.49 25.80 -2.55
N GLU A 118 -10.76 26.12 -2.84
CA GLU A 118 -11.17 27.17 -3.77
C GLU A 118 -10.60 26.95 -5.19
N ASN A 119 -10.34 25.70 -5.57
CA ASN A 119 -9.92 25.34 -6.91
C ASN A 119 -11.15 25.14 -7.79
N THR A 120 -11.24 25.90 -8.88
CA THR A 120 -12.39 25.87 -9.82
C THR A 120 -12.31 24.73 -10.84
N GLU A 121 -11.28 23.88 -10.77
CA GLU A 121 -11.08 22.75 -11.68
C GLU A 121 -12.06 21.60 -11.39
N ASN A 122 -12.36 20.83 -12.45
CA ASN A 122 -13.24 19.66 -12.35
C ASN A 122 -12.44 18.42 -12.02
N ALA A 123 -12.91 17.63 -11.03
CA ALA A 123 -12.22 16.41 -10.60
C ALA A 123 -12.08 15.38 -11.73
N VAL A 124 -13.10 15.23 -12.59
CA VAL A 124 -13.06 14.30 -13.73
C VAL A 124 -11.98 14.71 -14.71
N GLU A 125 -11.88 16.00 -15.03
CA GLU A 125 -10.86 16.53 -15.94
C GLU A 125 -9.45 16.31 -15.36
N LYS A 126 -9.25 16.60 -14.08
CA LYS A 126 -7.97 16.39 -13.40
C LYS A 126 -7.56 14.91 -13.33
N ILE A 127 -8.48 14.02 -13.08
CA ILE A 127 -8.22 12.58 -13.12
C ILE A 127 -7.88 12.17 -14.56
N SER A 128 -8.62 12.62 -15.56
CA SER A 128 -8.33 12.34 -16.96
C SER A 128 -6.92 12.81 -17.35
N GLU A 129 -6.55 14.06 -17.01
CA GLU A 129 -5.19 14.60 -17.22
C GLU A 129 -4.13 13.73 -16.55
N PHE A 130 -4.35 13.34 -15.29
CA PHE A 130 -3.42 12.47 -14.56
C PHE A 130 -3.24 11.11 -15.25
N PHE A 131 -4.26 10.57 -15.89
CA PHE A 131 -4.21 9.33 -16.67
C PHE A 131 -3.95 9.56 -18.16
N ASP A 132 -3.14 10.58 -18.51
CA ASP A 132 -2.69 10.86 -19.87
C ASP A 132 -3.84 11.18 -20.86
N ASN A 133 -4.84 11.92 -20.37
CA ASN A 133 -6.06 12.33 -21.06
C ASN A 133 -6.96 11.16 -21.54
N LYS A 134 -6.97 10.04 -20.80
CA LYS A 134 -7.92 8.96 -21.05
C LYS A 134 -9.34 9.38 -20.67
N ASP A 135 -10.32 8.83 -21.38
CA ASP A 135 -11.71 8.99 -21.00
C ASP A 135 -11.95 8.39 -19.60
N ILE A 136 -12.70 9.08 -18.77
CA ILE A 136 -12.97 8.64 -17.40
C ILE A 136 -13.65 7.26 -17.37
N SER A 137 -14.43 6.89 -18.40
CA SER A 137 -15.07 5.59 -18.49
C SER A 137 -14.10 4.43 -18.65
N GLU A 138 -12.91 4.70 -19.22
CA GLU A 138 -11.86 3.71 -19.45
C GLU A 138 -10.88 3.59 -18.28
N ILE A 139 -10.91 4.54 -17.33
CA ILE A 139 -10.02 4.54 -16.17
C ILE A 139 -10.62 3.65 -15.09
N GLN A 140 -9.88 2.64 -14.68
CA GLN A 140 -10.21 1.81 -13.51
C GLN A 140 -9.69 2.48 -12.25
N ILE A 141 -10.56 2.71 -11.27
CA ILE A 141 -10.20 3.33 -9.98
C ILE A 141 -10.68 2.42 -8.87
N ASN A 142 -9.72 2.04 -8.00
CA ASN A 142 -9.98 1.22 -6.81
C ASN A 142 -10.64 -0.13 -7.12
N GLU A 143 -10.36 -0.70 -8.28
CA GLU A 143 -10.89 -1.99 -8.71
C GLU A 143 -9.95 -3.14 -8.34
N GLY A 144 -10.55 -4.28 -7.94
CA GLY A 144 -9.82 -5.47 -7.51
C GLY A 144 -9.58 -5.56 -6.00
N GLY A 145 -9.39 -6.77 -5.50
CA GLY A 145 -9.37 -7.07 -4.06
C GLY A 145 -8.17 -6.51 -3.26
N HIS A 146 -7.14 -5.96 -3.94
CA HIS A 146 -5.92 -5.43 -3.32
C HIS A 146 -5.48 -4.13 -3.99
N SER A 147 -6.43 -3.24 -4.24
CA SER A 147 -6.21 -1.96 -4.92
C SER A 147 -5.69 -0.85 -4.00
N GLN A 148 -5.62 -1.08 -2.69
CA GLN A 148 -5.10 -0.09 -1.75
C GLN A 148 -3.60 -0.26 -1.55
N ARG A 149 -2.91 0.87 -1.43
CA ARG A 149 -1.49 0.97 -1.12
C ARG A 149 -1.29 1.89 0.07
N ILE A 150 -0.24 1.68 0.82
CA ILE A 150 0.11 2.49 1.98
C ILE A 150 1.52 3.05 1.79
N ILE A 151 1.69 4.34 2.07
CA ILE A 151 3.01 4.99 2.15
C ILE A 151 3.14 5.59 3.53
N PHE A 152 4.14 5.13 4.29
CA PHE A 152 4.57 5.77 5.51
C PHE A 152 5.70 6.74 5.23
N VAL A 153 5.60 7.95 5.75
CA VAL A 153 6.65 8.96 5.67
C VAL A 153 7.07 9.35 7.07
N ALA A 154 8.33 9.12 7.42
CA ALA A 154 8.87 9.50 8.74
C ALA A 154 10.38 9.76 8.66
N ARG A 155 10.91 10.58 9.56
CA ARG A 155 12.37 10.74 9.70
C ARG A 155 13.00 9.45 10.21
N GLU A 156 12.38 8.78 11.18
CA GLU A 156 12.86 7.52 11.71
C GLU A 156 11.75 6.48 11.82
N PHE A 157 12.08 5.26 11.45
CA PHE A 157 11.18 4.13 11.56
C PHE A 157 11.58 3.22 12.71
N ARG A 158 10.64 2.92 13.58
CA ARG A 158 10.81 1.92 14.64
C ARG A 158 10.94 0.54 14.03
N LYS A 159 11.75 -0.32 14.67
CA LYS A 159 11.97 -1.71 14.21
C LYS A 159 10.68 -2.51 14.11
N GLU A 160 9.77 -2.32 15.06
CA GLU A 160 8.46 -2.98 15.02
C GLU A 160 7.62 -2.57 13.81
N VAL A 161 7.73 -1.32 13.33
CA VAL A 161 7.02 -0.88 12.12
C VAL A 161 7.62 -1.52 10.88
N THR A 162 8.94 -1.42 10.70
CA THR A 162 9.61 -1.98 9.52
C THR A 162 9.50 -3.50 9.44
N SER A 163 9.63 -4.22 10.57
CA SER A 163 9.45 -5.67 10.60
C SER A 163 8.01 -6.08 10.27
N THR A 164 7.01 -5.33 10.76
CA THR A 164 5.60 -5.56 10.44
C THR A 164 5.33 -5.31 8.96
N VAL A 165 5.87 -4.23 8.38
CA VAL A 165 5.72 -3.91 6.96
C VAL A 165 6.30 -5.03 6.08
N ILE A 166 7.52 -5.50 6.39
CA ILE A 166 8.17 -6.59 5.66
C ILE A 166 7.33 -7.88 5.78
N TRP A 167 6.79 -8.18 6.95
CA TRP A 167 5.94 -9.35 7.15
C TRP A 167 4.63 -9.26 6.37
N LEU A 168 3.95 -8.10 6.38
CA LEU A 168 2.71 -7.84 5.65
C LEU A 168 2.89 -7.92 4.13
N ALA A 169 4.08 -7.65 3.60
CA ALA A 169 4.39 -7.81 2.18
C ALA A 169 4.19 -9.26 1.69
N ASN A 170 4.37 -10.27 2.56
CA ASN A 170 4.11 -11.67 2.22
C ASN A 170 2.60 -11.96 2.00
N TYR A 171 1.74 -11.07 2.45
CA TYR A 171 0.28 -11.14 2.25
C TYR A 171 -0.22 -10.19 1.15
N ASN A 172 0.67 -9.80 0.23
CA ASN A 172 0.38 -8.88 -0.87
C ASN A 172 -0.09 -7.47 -0.46
N LEU A 173 0.14 -7.07 0.78
CA LEU A 173 -0.08 -5.70 1.20
C LEU A 173 1.07 -4.82 0.69
N ARG A 174 0.73 -3.86 -0.16
CA ARG A 174 1.70 -2.96 -0.79
C ARG A 174 1.95 -1.77 0.11
N ILE A 175 2.98 -1.86 0.95
CA ILE A 175 3.36 -0.84 1.90
C ILE A 175 4.76 -0.33 1.58
N THR A 176 4.89 0.98 1.44
CA THR A 176 6.15 1.68 1.20
C THR A 176 6.53 2.48 2.44
N CYS A 177 7.81 2.46 2.82
CA CYS A 177 8.37 3.35 3.83
C CYS A 177 9.34 4.33 3.16
N VAL A 178 9.07 5.62 3.31
CA VAL A 178 9.91 6.72 2.82
C VAL A 178 10.49 7.45 4.01
N LYS A 179 11.81 7.41 4.13
CA LYS A 179 12.54 8.19 5.12
C LYS A 179 12.67 9.62 4.63
N VAL A 180 12.31 10.60 5.46
CA VAL A 180 12.48 12.02 5.17
C VAL A 180 13.48 12.63 6.11
N THR A 181 14.56 13.21 5.58
CA THR A 181 15.67 13.73 6.39
C THR A 181 15.91 15.20 6.08
N PRO A 182 15.74 16.10 7.04
CA PRO A 182 16.12 17.50 6.89
C PRO A 182 17.61 17.69 7.16
N TYR A 183 18.25 18.47 6.31
CA TYR A 183 19.65 18.86 6.42
C TYR A 183 19.79 20.37 6.45
N LYS A 184 20.76 20.88 7.19
CA LYS A 184 21.05 22.32 7.29
C LYS A 184 22.47 22.65 6.79
N TYR A 185 22.55 23.68 5.97
CA TYR A 185 23.81 24.29 5.57
C TYR A 185 23.67 25.81 5.60
N GLY A 186 24.32 26.46 6.55
CA GLY A 186 24.12 27.90 6.83
C GLY A 186 22.66 28.16 7.23
N GLU A 187 21.96 29.00 6.48
CA GLU A 187 20.55 29.29 6.70
C GLU A 187 19.62 28.46 5.80
N GLU A 188 20.18 27.67 4.87
CA GLU A 188 19.39 26.85 3.94
C GLU A 188 19.07 25.50 4.56
N ILE A 189 17.82 25.01 4.29
CA ILE A 189 17.35 23.69 4.69
C ILE A 189 17.09 22.89 3.42
N PHE A 190 17.67 21.71 3.35
CA PHE A 190 17.42 20.72 2.31
C PHE A 190 16.61 19.60 2.92
N VAL A 191 15.73 18.98 2.14
CA VAL A 191 14.93 17.83 2.58
C VAL A 191 15.15 16.70 1.60
N ASP A 192 15.54 15.55 2.10
CA ASP A 192 15.74 14.35 1.32
C ASP A 192 14.64 13.34 1.60
N PHE A 193 14.12 12.71 0.54
CA PHE A 193 13.11 11.66 0.61
C PHE A 193 13.72 10.38 0.04
N ASP A 194 13.93 9.38 0.89
CA ASP A 194 14.58 8.12 0.54
C ASP A 194 13.63 6.93 0.78
N LYS A 195 13.35 6.16 -0.26
CA LYS A 195 12.52 4.96 -0.19
C LYS A 195 13.34 3.82 0.42
N ILE A 196 13.00 3.44 1.64
CA ILE A 196 13.74 2.42 2.39
C ILE A 196 13.07 1.05 2.39
N ILE A 197 11.74 0.96 2.13
CA ILE A 197 10.99 -0.29 1.97
C ILE A 197 9.92 -0.09 0.88
N PRO A 198 9.82 -0.97 -0.12
CA PRO A 198 10.85 -1.96 -0.47
C PRO A 198 12.15 -1.28 -0.86
N ILE A 199 13.27 -1.95 -0.69
CA ILE A 199 14.56 -1.45 -1.20
C ILE A 199 14.44 -1.40 -2.73
N PRO A 200 14.73 -0.25 -3.38
CA PRO A 200 14.50 -0.09 -4.83
C PRO A 200 15.12 -1.21 -5.68
N GLU A 201 16.34 -1.63 -5.34
CA GLU A 201 17.08 -2.67 -6.06
C GLU A 201 16.48 -4.08 -5.87
N ALA A 202 15.66 -4.28 -4.85
CA ALA A 202 15.03 -5.55 -4.55
C ALA A 202 13.51 -5.56 -4.84
N GLU A 203 12.93 -4.45 -5.27
CA GLU A 203 11.48 -4.30 -5.46
C GLU A 203 10.92 -5.34 -6.43
N ASP A 204 11.52 -5.49 -7.60
CA ASP A 204 11.11 -6.48 -8.61
C ASP A 204 11.22 -7.91 -8.09
N TYR A 205 12.25 -8.18 -7.30
CA TYR A 205 12.45 -9.50 -6.70
C TYR A 205 11.39 -9.80 -5.64
N MET A 206 11.08 -8.83 -4.78
CA MET A 206 10.04 -8.97 -3.74
C MET A 206 8.66 -9.20 -4.37
N ILE A 207 8.32 -8.47 -5.44
CA ILE A 207 7.06 -8.65 -6.18
C ILE A 207 6.99 -10.07 -6.76
N LYS A 208 8.06 -10.56 -7.38
CA LYS A 208 8.13 -11.93 -7.93
C LYS A 208 8.00 -13.00 -6.85
N MET A 209 8.64 -12.81 -5.70
CA MET A 209 8.55 -13.72 -4.56
C MET A 209 7.13 -13.78 -4.00
N ALA A 210 6.47 -12.64 -3.81
CA ALA A 210 5.09 -12.58 -3.35
C ALA A 210 4.12 -13.26 -4.34
N SER A 211 4.27 -13.00 -5.64
CA SER A 211 3.49 -13.65 -6.69
C SER A 211 3.68 -15.16 -6.73
N LYS A 212 4.93 -15.64 -6.56
CA LYS A 212 5.23 -17.06 -6.49
C LYS A 212 4.60 -17.73 -5.28
N ALA A 213 4.73 -17.13 -4.09
CA ALA A 213 4.14 -17.66 -2.86
C ALA A 213 2.61 -17.75 -2.96
N GLN A 214 1.97 -16.77 -3.60
CA GLN A 214 0.53 -16.81 -3.85
C GLN A 214 0.12 -17.93 -4.81
N GLN A 215 0.89 -18.15 -5.89
CA GLN A 215 0.62 -19.24 -6.81
C GLN A 215 0.78 -20.61 -6.12
N GLU A 216 1.82 -20.78 -5.31
CA GLU A 216 2.05 -22.00 -4.53
C GLU A 216 0.90 -22.27 -3.57
N SER A 217 0.42 -21.25 -2.84
CA SER A 217 -0.74 -21.38 -1.94
C SER A 217 -2.03 -21.76 -2.69
N GLN A 218 -2.30 -21.16 -3.84
CA GLN A 218 -3.47 -21.51 -4.66
C GLN A 218 -3.41 -22.94 -5.19
N ILE A 219 -2.22 -23.41 -5.58
CA ILE A 219 -2.02 -24.81 -6.01
C ILE A 219 -2.30 -25.75 -4.85
N GLU A 220 -1.77 -25.46 -3.66
CA GLU A 220 -1.95 -26.27 -2.46
C GLU A 220 -3.43 -26.34 -2.02
N GLU A 221 -4.15 -25.23 -2.05
CA GLU A 221 -5.60 -25.18 -1.80
C GLU A 221 -6.38 -26.02 -2.83
N THR A 222 -6.00 -25.95 -4.11
CA THR A 222 -6.66 -26.73 -5.19
C THR A 222 -6.42 -28.22 -5.02
N ILE A 223 -5.19 -28.63 -4.64
CA ILE A 223 -4.86 -30.03 -4.36
C ILE A 223 -5.67 -30.53 -3.18
N THR A 224 -5.66 -29.80 -2.06
CA THR A 224 -6.39 -30.15 -0.84
C THR A 224 -7.90 -30.29 -1.10
N ARG A 225 -8.48 -29.37 -1.86
CA ARG A 225 -9.90 -29.45 -2.26
C ARG A 225 -10.17 -30.71 -3.08
N SER A 226 -9.35 -31.00 -4.08
CA SER A 226 -9.49 -32.18 -4.92
C SER A 226 -9.35 -33.49 -4.13
N GLU A 227 -8.43 -33.55 -3.16
CA GLU A 227 -8.28 -34.71 -2.27
C GLU A 227 -9.50 -34.91 -1.38
N ASN A 228 -10.05 -33.84 -0.82
CA ASN A 228 -11.28 -33.89 -0.02
C ASN A 228 -12.49 -34.36 -0.87
N GLU A 229 -12.65 -33.85 -2.09
CA GLU A 229 -13.73 -34.26 -3.00
C GLU A 229 -13.63 -35.77 -3.35
N ARG A 230 -12.41 -36.29 -3.59
CA ARG A 230 -12.18 -37.73 -3.83
C ARG A 230 -12.50 -38.58 -2.60
N THR A 231 -12.09 -38.13 -1.42
CA THR A 231 -12.37 -38.84 -0.16
C THR A 231 -13.89 -38.93 0.07
N ILE A 232 -14.63 -37.85 -0.16
CA ILE A 232 -16.09 -37.86 -0.08
C ILE A 232 -16.69 -38.81 -1.10
N PHE A 233 -16.25 -38.75 -2.37
CA PHE A 233 -16.71 -39.64 -3.44
C PHE A 233 -16.51 -41.11 -3.07
N TRP A 234 -15.33 -41.49 -2.63
CA TRP A 234 -15.05 -42.87 -2.28
C TRP A 234 -15.83 -43.36 -1.07
N ARG A 235 -16.03 -42.53 -0.08
CA ARG A 235 -16.88 -42.81 1.07
C ARG A 235 -18.32 -43.11 0.63
N ASP A 236 -18.88 -42.28 -0.21
CA ASP A 236 -20.27 -42.38 -0.68
C ASP A 236 -20.43 -43.61 -1.62
N PHE A 237 -19.40 -43.86 -2.45
CA PHE A 237 -19.37 -45.05 -3.33
C PHE A 237 -19.29 -46.36 -2.52
N ILE A 238 -18.42 -46.46 -1.50
CA ILE A 238 -18.30 -47.63 -0.63
C ILE A 238 -19.63 -47.87 0.10
N ALA A 239 -20.30 -46.83 0.56
CA ALA A 239 -21.59 -46.90 1.21
C ALA A 239 -22.69 -47.42 0.25
N TYR A 240 -22.70 -46.96 -1.00
CA TYR A 240 -23.63 -47.42 -2.03
C TYR A 240 -23.38 -48.87 -2.39
N ASP A 241 -22.13 -49.34 -2.49
CA ASP A 241 -21.77 -50.72 -2.83
C ASP A 241 -22.01 -51.70 -1.67
N SER A 242 -22.52 -51.26 -0.54
CA SER A 242 -22.74 -52.06 0.66
C SER A 242 -23.62 -53.30 0.40
N GLU A 243 -24.47 -53.30 -0.62
CA GLU A 243 -25.33 -54.44 -1.03
C GLU A 243 -24.54 -55.51 -1.80
N ASN A 244 -23.53 -55.12 -2.59
CA ASN A 244 -22.71 -56.05 -3.38
C ASN A 244 -21.50 -56.59 -2.65
N ASN A 245 -21.13 -56.02 -1.51
CA ASN A 245 -20.00 -56.39 -0.63
C ASN A 245 -18.60 -56.42 -1.25
N LEU A 246 -18.40 -55.85 -2.44
CA LEU A 246 -17.10 -55.86 -3.13
C LEU A 246 -16.07 -55.00 -2.40
N TYR A 247 -16.49 -53.90 -1.80
CA TYR A 247 -15.64 -52.92 -1.13
C TYR A 247 -15.86 -52.85 0.37
N LYS A 248 -16.55 -53.79 1.00
CA LYS A 248 -16.97 -53.76 2.41
C LYS A 248 -15.85 -53.51 3.42
N ASN A 249 -14.64 -53.90 3.11
CA ASN A 249 -13.48 -53.76 3.98
C ASN A 249 -12.52 -52.64 3.55
N LYS A 250 -12.90 -51.78 2.58
CA LYS A 250 -12.09 -50.69 2.10
C LYS A 250 -12.40 -49.41 2.89
N LYS A 251 -11.40 -48.55 2.97
CA LYS A 251 -11.52 -47.21 3.55
C LYS A 251 -11.49 -46.17 2.43
N GLU A 252 -12.12 -45.06 2.70
CA GLU A 252 -12.02 -43.89 1.83
C GLU A 252 -10.56 -43.50 1.61
N THR A 253 -10.25 -42.97 0.44
CA THR A 253 -8.92 -42.51 0.04
C THR A 253 -9.01 -41.20 -0.72
N SER A 254 -7.95 -40.39 -0.64
CA SER A 254 -7.75 -39.21 -1.48
C SER A 254 -7.18 -39.52 -2.86
N GLU A 255 -6.80 -40.78 -3.12
CA GLU A 255 -6.28 -41.20 -4.39
C GLU A 255 -7.36 -41.25 -5.49
N PRO A 256 -7.00 -41.05 -6.77
CA PRO A 256 -7.96 -41.13 -7.88
C PRO A 256 -8.49 -42.54 -8.17
N TRP A 257 -7.96 -43.59 -7.52
CA TRP A 257 -8.38 -44.99 -7.68
C TRP A 257 -8.52 -45.66 -6.32
N LEU A 258 -9.40 -46.66 -6.27
CA LEU A 258 -9.53 -47.54 -5.13
C LEU A 258 -8.96 -48.91 -5.53
N THR A 259 -7.91 -49.36 -4.84
CA THR A 259 -7.30 -50.67 -5.08
C THR A 259 -8.21 -51.80 -4.52
N LEU A 260 -8.52 -52.81 -5.31
CA LEU A 260 -9.26 -54.02 -4.90
C LEU A 260 -8.47 -54.85 -3.91
#